data_02c7c618f96d9cce67b2013b5102a163
#
_entry.id   02c7c618f96d9cce67b2013b5102a163
#
_cell.length_a   1.000
_cell.length_b   1.000
_cell.length_c   1.000
_cell.angle_alpha   90.00
_cell.angle_beta   90.00
_cell.angle_gamma   90.00
#
_symmetry.space_group_name_H-M   'P 1'
#
loop_
_entity.id
_entity.type
_entity.pdbx_description
1 polymer ?
#
loop_
_entity_poly.entity_id
_entity_poly.type
_entity_poly.pdbx_seq_one_letter_code
_entity_poly.pdbx_strand_id
1 'polypeptide(L)'
;MNKIASGGIIRLENGFAAFPEDDPLTVNIKAVKPLKTFFDVAMHGSPTAVGYGTLETNMSPRLLASVIRHMDGWNGQNIRLLSCSTGKQIREEYCFAEELANALGVTVKAPSDTLYISKHGVIYIGELRDGKFIDYHPNQRGRRK
;
A
#
# COMPACT_ATOMS: atom_id res chain seq x y z
N MET A 1 4.27 -19.88 -15.98
CA MET A 1 3.29 -19.17 -15.17
C MET A 1 3.91 -18.69 -13.88
N ASN A 2 3.75 -17.48 -13.62
CA ASN A 2 4.41 -16.96 -12.44
C ASN A 2 3.52 -17.10 -11.20
N LYS A 3 4.13 -16.92 -10.06
CA LYS A 3 3.46 -17.11 -8.79
C LYS A 3 2.32 -16.12 -8.57
N ILE A 4 2.46 -14.96 -9.13
CA ILE A 4 1.44 -13.94 -8.98
C ILE A 4 0.14 -14.43 -9.56
N ALA A 5 0.20 -15.00 -10.75
CA ALA A 5 -1.00 -15.48 -11.38
C ALA A 5 -1.60 -16.66 -10.65
N SER A 6 -0.78 -17.41 -9.91
CA SER A 6 -1.26 -18.63 -9.28
C SER A 6 -1.87 -18.41 -7.91
N GLY A 7 -2.24 -17.17 -7.58
CA GLY A 7 -3.00 -17.02 -6.38
C GLY A 7 -2.56 -15.92 -5.47
N GLY A 8 -1.67 -15.08 -5.95
CA GLY A 8 -1.19 -14.01 -5.10
C GLY A 8 -2.07 -12.78 -5.09
N ILE A 9 -2.96 -12.64 -6.06
CA ILE A 9 -3.77 -11.43 -6.18
C ILE A 9 -5.19 -11.69 -5.74
N ILE A 10 -5.67 -10.87 -4.83
CA ILE A 10 -7.02 -10.95 -4.30
C ILE A 10 -7.72 -9.66 -4.66
N ARG A 11 -8.88 -9.77 -5.31
CA ARG A 11 -9.66 -8.58 -5.62
C ARG A 11 -10.43 -8.16 -4.39
N LEU A 12 -10.32 -6.89 -4.04
CA LEU A 12 -11.08 -6.30 -2.93
C LEU A 12 -12.22 -5.48 -3.50
N GLU A 13 -13.10 -5.04 -2.63
CA GLU A 13 -14.23 -4.23 -3.06
C GLU A 13 -13.77 -2.99 -3.81
N ASN A 14 -12.77 -2.31 -3.28
CA ASN A 14 -12.18 -1.13 -3.93
C ASN A 14 -10.67 -1.28 -3.94
N GLY A 15 -10.15 -2.26 -4.67
CA GLY A 15 -8.71 -2.40 -4.73
C GLY A 15 -8.27 -3.83 -4.91
N PHE A 16 -7.03 -4.09 -4.50
CA PHE A 16 -6.51 -5.44 -4.56
C PHE A 16 -5.52 -5.68 -3.42
N ALA A 17 -5.30 -6.95 -3.13
CA ALA A 17 -4.32 -7.38 -2.15
C ALA A 17 -3.43 -8.44 -2.80
N ALA A 18 -2.16 -8.46 -2.40
CA ALA A 18 -1.20 -9.42 -2.91
C ALA A 18 -0.37 -9.94 -1.76
N PHE A 19 -0.79 -11.07 -1.21
CA PHE A 19 -0.10 -11.76 -0.14
C PHE A 19 0.11 -13.21 -0.51
N PRO A 20 1.12 -13.88 0.08
CA PRO A 20 1.23 -15.32 -0.10
C PRO A 20 -0.05 -16.02 0.34
N GLU A 21 -0.34 -17.12 -0.33
CA GLU A 21 -1.60 -17.83 -0.11
C GLU A 21 -1.80 -18.23 1.35
N ASP A 22 -0.74 -18.60 2.04
CA ASP A 22 -0.81 -19.05 3.42
C ASP A 22 -0.65 -17.93 4.45
N ASP A 23 -0.60 -16.69 3.99
CA ASP A 23 -0.44 -15.55 4.88
C ASP A 23 -1.76 -15.27 5.59
N PRO A 24 -1.76 -15.13 6.92
CA PRO A 24 -3.00 -14.79 7.63
C PRO A 24 -3.67 -13.52 7.12
N LEU A 25 -2.89 -12.60 6.59
CA LEU A 25 -3.46 -11.36 6.06
C LEU A 25 -4.35 -11.61 4.85
N THR A 26 -4.16 -12.73 4.16
CA THR A 26 -5.00 -13.10 3.04
C THR A 26 -6.46 -13.20 3.46
N VAL A 27 -6.70 -13.66 4.67
CA VAL A 27 -8.06 -13.77 5.20
C VAL A 27 -8.52 -12.45 5.79
N ASN A 28 -7.69 -11.86 6.64
CA ASN A 28 -8.09 -10.67 7.40
C ASN A 28 -8.34 -9.46 6.51
N ILE A 29 -7.62 -9.36 5.41
CA ILE A 29 -7.77 -8.21 4.52
C ILE A 29 -9.19 -8.10 3.95
N LYS A 30 -9.85 -9.22 3.78
CA LYS A 30 -11.19 -9.22 3.21
C LYS A 30 -12.22 -8.60 4.14
N ALA A 31 -11.91 -8.49 5.42
CA ALA A 31 -12.81 -7.90 6.40
C ALA A 31 -12.62 -6.40 6.54
N VAL A 32 -11.60 -5.83 5.92
CA VAL A 32 -11.35 -4.40 5.99
C VAL A 32 -12.39 -3.67 5.15
N LYS A 33 -13.00 -2.63 5.74
CA LYS A 33 -14.00 -1.85 5.03
C LYS A 33 -13.35 -0.90 4.06
N PRO A 34 -13.90 -0.76 2.86
CA PRO A 34 -13.36 0.20 1.90
C PRO A 34 -13.49 1.62 2.42
N LEU A 35 -12.60 2.48 1.96
CA LEU A 35 -12.60 3.88 2.32
C LEU A 35 -13.07 4.67 1.10
N LYS A 36 -14.07 5.51 1.31
CA LYS A 36 -14.67 6.25 0.20
C LYS A 36 -13.61 7.07 -0.53
N THR A 37 -13.64 7.04 -1.85
CA THR A 37 -12.75 7.74 -2.77
C THR A 37 -11.32 7.18 -2.81
N PHE A 38 -11.07 6.08 -2.10
CA PHE A 38 -9.75 5.47 -2.10
C PHE A 38 -9.77 4.10 -2.74
N PHE A 39 -8.65 3.76 -3.37
CA PHE A 39 -8.40 2.45 -3.93
C PHE A 39 -7.36 1.79 -3.03
N ASP A 40 -7.69 0.63 -2.49
CA ASP A 40 -6.83 -0.05 -1.51
C ASP A 40 -5.82 -0.93 -2.21
N VAL A 41 -4.56 -0.81 -1.77
CA VAL A 41 -3.47 -1.65 -2.26
C VAL A 41 -2.81 -2.27 -1.04
N ALA A 42 -2.99 -3.57 -0.87
CA ALA A 42 -2.54 -4.27 0.31
C ALA A 42 -1.43 -5.25 -0.04
N MET A 43 -0.26 -5.05 0.53
CA MET A 43 0.91 -5.89 0.29
C MET A 43 1.81 -5.78 1.51
N HIS A 44 2.77 -6.68 1.62
CA HIS A 44 3.82 -6.48 2.62
C HIS A 44 4.62 -5.25 2.23
N GLY A 45 5.10 -4.53 3.24
CA GLY A 45 5.79 -3.28 2.97
C GLY A 45 6.91 -3.00 3.95
N SER A 46 7.72 -2.04 3.55
CA SER A 46 8.80 -1.47 4.33
C SER A 46 8.88 -0.01 3.93
N PRO A 47 9.76 0.77 4.55
CA PRO A 47 9.89 2.17 4.13
C PRO A 47 10.37 2.33 2.70
N THR A 48 10.92 1.30 2.06
CA THR A 48 11.50 1.43 0.73
C THR A 48 10.86 0.59 -0.34
N ALA A 49 10.00 -0.37 0.01
CA ALA A 49 9.49 -1.29 -1.01
C ALA A 49 8.22 -1.99 -0.55
N VAL A 50 7.46 -2.49 -1.52
CA VAL A 50 6.31 -3.36 -1.22
C VAL A 50 6.48 -4.65 -2.03
N GLY A 51 5.81 -5.71 -1.58
CA GLY A 51 5.86 -6.98 -2.28
C GLY A 51 5.14 -8.07 -1.50
N TYR A 52 5.43 -9.32 -1.89
CA TYR A 52 4.84 -10.48 -1.21
C TYR A 52 5.54 -10.83 0.10
N GLY A 53 6.62 -10.14 0.42
CA GLY A 53 7.37 -10.44 1.63
C GLY A 53 8.70 -11.11 1.36
N THR A 54 9.08 -11.26 0.10
CA THR A 54 10.40 -11.76 -0.28
C THR A 54 11.12 -10.70 -1.07
N LEU A 55 12.45 -10.80 -1.09
CA LEU A 55 13.24 -9.82 -1.81
C LEU A 55 12.96 -9.83 -3.32
N GLU A 56 12.65 -10.99 -3.85
CA GLU A 56 12.43 -11.10 -5.30
C GLU A 56 11.18 -10.39 -5.77
N THR A 57 10.25 -10.13 -4.86
CA THR A 57 8.99 -9.50 -5.24
C THR A 57 8.92 -8.04 -4.85
N ASN A 58 10.02 -7.49 -4.32
CA ASN A 58 10.00 -6.09 -3.89
C ASN A 58 9.84 -5.15 -5.07
N MET A 59 8.98 -4.17 -4.90
CA MET A 59 8.71 -3.17 -5.91
C MET A 59 9.00 -1.78 -5.36
N SER A 60 9.62 -0.96 -6.21
CA SER A 60 9.79 0.47 -5.92
C SER A 60 8.45 1.18 -6.08
N PRO A 61 8.37 2.44 -5.64
CA PRO A 61 7.14 3.22 -5.89
C PRO A 61 6.81 3.33 -7.37
N ARG A 62 7.81 3.48 -8.22
CA ARG A 62 7.60 3.59 -9.65
C ARG A 62 7.00 2.32 -10.24
N LEU A 63 7.52 1.18 -9.83
CA LEU A 63 7.01 -0.07 -10.33
C LEU A 63 5.59 -0.31 -9.84
N LEU A 64 5.33 -0.02 -8.58
CA LEU A 64 3.97 -0.16 -8.06
C LEU A 64 3.01 0.77 -8.79
N ALA A 65 3.44 1.99 -9.10
CA ALA A 65 2.59 2.91 -9.86
C ALA A 65 2.22 2.32 -11.21
N SER A 66 3.16 1.67 -11.87
CA SER A 66 2.89 1.04 -13.15
C SER A 66 1.88 -0.09 -13.00
N VAL A 67 2.01 -0.89 -11.95
CA VAL A 67 1.07 -1.97 -11.69
C VAL A 67 -0.33 -1.41 -11.46
N ILE A 68 -0.44 -0.37 -10.65
CA ILE A 68 -1.73 0.23 -10.34
C ILE A 68 -2.39 0.79 -11.59
N ARG A 69 -1.62 1.46 -12.44
CA ARG A 69 -2.18 2.04 -13.67
C ARG A 69 -2.81 1.00 -14.59
N HIS A 70 -2.32 -0.23 -14.52
CA HIS A 70 -2.83 -1.31 -15.36
C HIS A 70 -3.83 -2.20 -14.64
N MET A 71 -4.18 -1.84 -13.41
CA MET A 71 -5.10 -2.65 -12.63
C MET A 71 -6.54 -2.26 -12.95
N ASP A 72 -7.37 -3.27 -13.21
CA ASP A 72 -8.79 -3.02 -13.40
C ASP A 72 -9.37 -2.40 -12.14
N GLY A 73 -10.20 -1.40 -12.32
CA GLY A 73 -10.86 -0.78 -11.19
C GLY A 73 -10.20 0.49 -10.70
N TRP A 74 -8.95 0.75 -11.10
CA TRP A 74 -8.34 2.02 -10.73
C TRP A 74 -8.60 3.04 -11.84
N ASN A 75 -9.26 4.13 -11.48
CA ASN A 75 -9.64 5.19 -12.42
C ASN A 75 -9.24 6.55 -11.89
N GLY A 76 -8.06 6.63 -11.26
CA GLY A 76 -7.58 7.89 -10.74
C GLY A 76 -7.95 8.16 -9.30
N GLN A 77 -8.48 7.17 -8.59
CA GLN A 77 -8.80 7.34 -7.17
C GLN A 77 -7.53 7.54 -6.37
N ASN A 78 -7.67 8.16 -5.20
CA ASN A 78 -6.59 8.20 -4.23
C ASN A 78 -6.26 6.79 -3.79
N ILE A 79 -5.05 6.59 -3.26
CA ILE A 79 -4.57 5.27 -2.87
C ILE A 79 -4.47 5.18 -1.35
N ARG A 80 -4.99 4.08 -0.79
CA ARG A 80 -4.70 3.74 0.60
C ARG A 80 -3.77 2.53 0.57
N LEU A 81 -2.55 2.72 1.06
CA LEU A 81 -1.59 1.63 1.15
C LEU A 81 -1.80 0.87 2.45
N LEU A 82 -2.19 -0.38 2.34
CA LEU A 82 -2.29 -1.26 3.51
C LEU A 82 -1.03 -2.09 3.53
N SER A 83 0.09 -1.40 3.80
CA SER A 83 1.44 -1.97 3.74
C SER A 83 2.30 -1.33 4.81
N CYS A 84 3.00 -2.15 5.58
CA CYS A 84 3.78 -1.67 6.72
C CYS A 84 4.74 -0.57 6.34
N SER A 85 4.74 0.50 7.13
CA SER A 85 5.77 1.54 7.11
C SER A 85 5.97 2.26 5.80
N THR A 86 5.04 2.15 4.86
CA THR A 86 5.19 2.83 3.58
C THR A 86 4.99 4.33 3.68
N GLY A 87 4.41 4.79 4.78
CA GLY A 87 4.29 6.22 5.05
C GLY A 87 5.38 6.77 5.95
N LYS A 88 6.37 5.94 6.30
CA LYS A 88 7.44 6.38 7.18
C LYS A 88 8.51 7.06 6.38
N GLN A 89 8.88 8.27 6.79
CA GLN A 89 9.94 9.00 6.14
C GLN A 89 11.28 8.60 6.74
N ILE A 90 12.15 7.99 5.94
CA ILE A 90 13.41 7.49 6.44
C ILE A 90 14.56 8.45 6.26
N ARG A 91 14.38 9.44 5.43
CA ARG A 91 15.34 10.51 5.24
C ARG A 91 14.58 11.76 4.92
N GLU A 92 15.30 12.84 4.93
CA GLU A 92 14.73 14.14 4.65
C GLU A 92 13.90 14.15 3.39
N GLU A 93 14.32 13.42 2.39
CA GLU A 93 13.71 13.53 1.07
C GLU A 93 13.12 12.23 0.55
N TYR A 94 13.01 11.21 1.38
CA TYR A 94 12.48 9.95 0.88
C TYR A 94 11.33 9.44 1.71
N CYS A 95 10.25 9.12 1.04
CA CYS A 95 9.12 8.41 1.61
C CYS A 95 8.44 7.66 0.48
N PHE A 96 8.26 6.35 0.66
CA PHE A 96 7.66 5.51 -0.39
C PHE A 96 6.33 6.09 -0.85
N ALA A 97 5.46 6.43 0.11
CA ALA A 97 4.12 6.92 -0.24
C ALA A 97 4.16 8.24 -1.00
N GLU A 98 5.08 9.11 -0.65
CA GLU A 98 5.20 10.38 -1.36
C GLU A 98 5.67 10.17 -2.79
N GLU A 99 6.62 9.26 -2.99
CA GLU A 99 7.09 8.95 -4.34
C GLU A 99 5.97 8.33 -5.16
N LEU A 100 5.16 7.48 -4.54
CA LEU A 100 4.02 6.89 -5.23
C LEU A 100 2.99 7.97 -5.60
N ALA A 101 2.72 8.89 -4.68
CA ALA A 101 1.80 9.99 -4.94
C ALA A 101 2.26 10.80 -6.14
N ASN A 102 3.56 11.09 -6.19
CA ASN A 102 4.12 11.84 -7.32
C ASN A 102 3.99 11.07 -8.63
N ALA A 103 4.22 9.77 -8.58
CA ALA A 103 4.17 8.96 -9.79
C ALA A 103 2.75 8.82 -10.33
N LEU A 104 1.75 8.76 -9.45
CA LEU A 104 0.36 8.56 -9.87
C LEU A 104 -0.44 9.85 -10.00
N GLY A 105 0.04 10.92 -9.35
CA GLY A 105 -0.70 12.19 -9.38
C GLY A 105 -1.92 12.19 -8.47
N VAL A 106 -1.93 11.37 -7.44
CA VAL A 106 -3.05 11.30 -6.50
C VAL A 106 -2.52 11.31 -5.07
N THR A 107 -3.42 11.49 -4.12
CA THR A 107 -3.07 11.43 -2.70
C THR A 107 -2.88 9.97 -2.31
N VAL A 108 -1.83 9.69 -1.54
CA VAL A 108 -1.56 8.36 -1.02
C VAL A 108 -1.60 8.41 0.50
N LYS A 109 -2.46 7.60 1.08
CA LYS A 109 -2.60 7.46 2.53
C LYS A 109 -1.84 6.20 2.93
N ALA A 110 -0.87 6.33 3.82
CA ALA A 110 0.03 5.22 4.15
C ALA A 110 0.40 5.18 5.62
N PRO A 111 0.65 3.97 6.16
CA PRO A 111 0.95 3.83 7.58
C PRO A 111 2.34 4.31 7.95
N SER A 112 2.44 4.93 9.11
CA SER A 112 3.73 5.43 9.61
C SER A 112 4.58 4.32 10.24
N ASP A 113 4.01 3.15 10.45
CA ASP A 113 4.70 2.06 11.16
C ASP A 113 4.08 0.74 10.73
N THR A 114 4.39 -0.33 11.45
CA THR A 114 3.86 -1.65 11.13
C THR A 114 2.33 -1.65 11.17
N LEU A 115 1.73 -2.27 10.19
CA LEU A 115 0.28 -2.34 10.07
C LEU A 115 -0.22 -3.68 10.58
N TYR A 116 -1.27 -3.64 11.37
CA TYR A 116 -1.94 -4.84 11.88
C TYR A 116 -3.40 -4.81 11.46
N ILE A 117 -3.90 -5.95 11.03
CA ILE A 117 -5.30 -6.09 10.64
C ILE A 117 -5.89 -7.28 11.41
N SER A 118 -6.91 -7.01 12.21
CA SER A 118 -7.55 -8.07 12.97
C SER A 118 -8.44 -8.92 12.07
N LYS A 119 -8.90 -10.04 12.58
CA LYS A 119 -9.80 -10.90 11.82
C LYS A 119 -11.14 -10.24 11.54
N HIS A 120 -11.46 -9.18 12.23
CA HIS A 120 -12.67 -8.41 12.00
C HIS A 120 -12.44 -7.20 11.11
N GLY A 121 -11.23 -7.05 10.58
CA GLY A 121 -10.92 -5.95 9.67
C GLY A 121 -10.57 -4.65 10.35
N VAL A 122 -10.31 -4.69 11.65
CA VAL A 122 -9.89 -3.47 12.37
C VAL A 122 -8.40 -3.26 12.12
N ILE A 123 -8.06 -2.05 11.72
CA ILE A 123 -6.68 -1.68 11.41
C ILE A 123 -6.10 -0.88 12.56
N TYR A 124 -4.89 -1.24 12.98
CA TYR A 124 -4.14 -0.38 13.87
C TYR A 124 -2.69 -0.40 13.45
N ILE A 125 -1.98 0.65 13.82
CA ILE A 125 -0.64 0.91 13.30
C ILE A 125 0.30 1.08 14.49
N GLY A 126 1.43 0.34 14.44
CA GLY A 126 2.39 0.35 15.51
C GLY A 126 2.07 -0.67 16.58
N GLU A 127 3.13 -1.24 17.16
CA GLU A 127 2.99 -2.26 18.19
C GLU A 127 2.16 -1.79 19.38
N LEU A 128 2.29 -0.51 19.71
CA LEU A 128 1.56 0.09 20.82
C LEU A 128 0.35 0.89 20.34
N ARG A 129 -0.03 0.72 19.08
CA ARG A 129 -1.14 1.42 18.44
C ARG A 129 -0.95 2.93 18.44
N ASP A 130 0.30 3.35 18.40
CA ASP A 130 0.66 4.76 18.45
C ASP A 130 1.03 5.33 17.07
N GLY A 131 0.94 4.51 16.04
CA GLY A 131 1.16 4.98 14.68
C GLY A 131 -0.13 5.51 14.06
N LYS A 132 -0.03 5.94 12.82
CA LYS A 132 -1.17 6.52 12.13
C LYS A 132 -0.99 6.42 10.63
N PHE A 133 -2.09 6.63 9.89
CA PHE A 133 -2.02 6.87 8.46
C PHE A 133 -1.64 8.32 8.22
N ILE A 134 -0.80 8.53 7.22
CA ILE A 134 -0.38 9.87 6.83
C ILE A 134 -0.75 10.05 5.36
N ASP A 135 -1.32 11.21 5.02
CA ASP A 135 -1.67 11.54 3.65
C ASP A 135 -0.50 12.25 2.99
N TYR A 136 -0.11 11.74 1.83
CA TYR A 136 0.92 12.38 1.00
C TYR A 136 0.28 12.82 -0.30
N HIS A 137 0.45 14.10 -0.62
CA HIS A 137 -0.14 14.67 -1.83
C HIS A 137 0.92 14.77 -2.91
N PRO A 138 0.52 14.67 -4.17
CA PRO A 138 1.51 14.67 -5.26
C PRO A 138 2.19 16.04 -5.40
N ASN A 139 3.46 15.98 -5.79
CA ASN A 139 4.24 17.16 -6.15
C ASN A 139 4.49 18.15 -5.05
N GLN A 140 4.33 17.75 -3.79
CA GLN A 140 4.58 18.67 -2.69
C GLN A 140 6.02 19.13 -2.66
N ARG A 141 6.96 18.19 -2.81
CA ARG A 141 8.36 18.55 -2.79
C ARG A 141 8.81 19.14 -4.11
N GLY A 142 8.24 18.68 -5.20
CA GLY A 142 8.61 19.18 -6.50
C GLY A 142 8.40 20.67 -6.65
N ARG A 143 7.46 21.21 -5.89
CA ARG A 143 7.17 22.64 -5.97
C ARG A 143 8.20 23.53 -5.35
N ARG A 144 9.10 22.95 -4.60
CA ARG A 144 10.10 23.74 -3.89
C ARG A 144 11.36 24.00 -4.69
N LYS A 145 11.39 23.55 -5.89
CA LYS A 145 12.56 23.75 -6.73
C LYS A 145 12.78 25.20 -7.08
#